data_043721a2da34c7ff9e59018350108196
#
_entry.id   043721a2da34c7ff9e59018350108196
#
_cell.length_a   1.000
_cell.length_b   1.000
_cell.length_c   1.000
_cell.angle_alpha   90.00
_cell.angle_beta   90.00
_cell.angle_gamma   90.00
#
_symmetry.space_group_name_H-M   'P 1'
#
loop_
_entity.id
_entity.type
_entity.pdbx_description
1 polymer ?
#
loop_
_entity_poly.entity_id
_entity_poly.type
_entity_poly.pdbx_seq_one_letter_code
_entity_poly.pdbx_strand_id
1 'polypeptide(L)' 'MLTRKVYEAQAAIIKKHVATAGRDFCYELAIDLADYFASDNPRFDRGRFFKACGVDGYHLRPLPVQYVDAD' A
#
# COMPACT_ATOMS: atom_id res chain seq x y z
N MET A 1 -8.82 14.51 7.67
CA MET A 1 -7.64 13.66 7.58
C MET A 1 -7.88 12.36 8.33
N LEU A 2 -7.52 11.23 7.70
CA LEU A 2 -7.71 9.97 8.34
C LEU A 2 -6.69 9.75 9.45
N THR A 3 -7.05 8.93 10.41
CA THR A 3 -6.14 8.70 11.53
C THR A 3 -5.32 7.45 11.29
N ARG A 4 -4.25 7.31 12.07
CA ARG A 4 -3.40 6.15 11.99
C ARG A 4 -4.20 4.88 12.18
N LYS A 5 -5.20 4.90 13.03
CA LYS A 5 -6.02 3.75 13.29
C LYS A 5 -6.71 3.26 12.03
N VAL A 6 -7.16 4.19 11.20
CA VAL A 6 -7.83 3.85 9.98
C VAL A 6 -6.82 3.20 9.02
N TYR A 7 -5.63 3.75 8.91
CA TYR A 7 -4.61 3.19 8.03
C TYR A 7 -4.28 1.76 8.48
N GLU A 8 -4.15 1.55 9.77
CA GLU A 8 -3.82 0.23 10.29
C GLU A 8 -4.95 -0.77 10.05
N ALA A 9 -6.18 -0.33 10.16
CA ALA A 9 -7.32 -1.20 9.92
C ALA A 9 -7.37 -1.61 8.45
N GLN A 10 -7.12 -0.67 7.55
CA GLN A 10 -7.12 -0.98 6.12
C GLN A 10 -5.98 -1.94 5.79
N ALA A 11 -4.82 -1.72 6.37
CA ALA A 11 -3.68 -2.60 6.13
C ALA A 11 -3.97 -4.02 6.62
N ALA A 12 -4.62 -4.14 7.75
CA ALA A 12 -4.96 -5.44 8.30
C ALA A 12 -5.93 -6.19 7.40
N ILE A 13 -6.86 -5.46 6.80
CA ILE A 13 -7.81 -6.06 5.89
C ILE A 13 -7.09 -6.60 4.66
N ILE A 14 -6.16 -5.82 4.13
CA ILE A 14 -5.40 -6.25 2.97
C ILE A 14 -4.58 -7.47 3.32
N LYS A 15 -3.93 -7.43 4.48
CA LYS A 15 -3.05 -8.51 4.87
C LYS A 15 -3.78 -9.83 4.96
N LYS A 16 -4.98 -9.82 5.46
CA LYS A 16 -5.69 -11.08 5.63
C LYS A 16 -6.14 -11.67 4.30
N HIS A 17 -6.12 -10.89 3.23
CA HIS A 17 -6.52 -11.39 1.94
C HIS A 17 -5.33 -11.77 1.04
N VAL A 18 -4.12 -11.55 1.50
CA VAL A 18 -2.94 -11.84 0.69
C VAL A 18 -2.89 -13.32 0.31
N ALA A 19 -3.26 -14.19 1.22
CA ALA A 19 -3.18 -15.61 0.95
C ALA A 19 -4.24 -16.08 -0.04
N THR A 20 -5.38 -15.44 -0.08
CA THR A 20 -6.46 -15.88 -0.94
C THR A 20 -6.56 -15.09 -2.24
N ALA A 21 -6.37 -13.79 -2.17
CA ALA A 21 -6.50 -12.95 -3.36
C ALA A 21 -5.20 -12.82 -4.13
N GLY A 22 -4.10 -13.20 -3.50
CA GLY A 22 -2.81 -13.12 -4.18
C GLY A 22 -2.07 -11.86 -3.79
N ARG A 23 -0.74 -12.00 -3.66
CA ARG A 23 0.10 -10.89 -3.26
C ARG A 23 0.13 -9.81 -4.33
N ASP A 24 0.05 -10.20 -5.58
CA ASP A 24 0.10 -9.24 -6.68
C ASP A 24 -1.08 -8.30 -6.59
N PHE A 25 -2.26 -8.84 -6.43
CA PHE A 25 -3.46 -8.02 -6.35
C PHE A 25 -3.43 -7.15 -5.10
N CYS A 26 -3.02 -7.71 -3.99
CA CYS A 26 -2.99 -6.96 -2.74
C CYS A 26 -1.94 -5.86 -2.79
N TYR A 27 -0.86 -6.07 -3.49
CA TYR A 27 0.18 -5.06 -3.63
C TYR A 27 -0.36 -3.88 -4.43
N GLU A 28 -1.05 -4.15 -5.51
CA GLU A 28 -1.61 -3.08 -6.32
C GLU A 28 -2.68 -2.31 -5.55
N LEU A 29 -3.47 -3.03 -4.79
CA LEU A 29 -4.49 -2.37 -3.98
C LEU A 29 -3.82 -1.49 -2.92
N ALA A 30 -2.73 -1.98 -2.32
CA ALA A 30 -2.02 -1.21 -1.32
C ALA A 30 -1.42 0.06 -1.92
N ILE A 31 -0.94 -0.01 -3.16
CA ILE A 31 -0.39 1.16 -3.81
C ILE A 31 -1.47 2.21 -4.01
N ASP A 32 -2.63 1.80 -4.49
CA ASP A 32 -3.71 2.74 -4.73
C ASP A 32 -4.16 3.39 -3.42
N LEU A 33 -4.28 2.59 -2.37
CA LEU A 33 -4.67 3.14 -1.08
C LEU A 33 -3.59 4.05 -0.53
N ALA A 34 -2.33 3.68 -0.69
CA ALA A 34 -1.24 4.50 -0.19
C ALA A 34 -1.21 5.85 -0.89
N ASP A 35 -1.51 5.87 -2.17
CA ASP A 35 -1.57 7.13 -2.91
C ASP A 35 -2.69 8.01 -2.37
N TYR A 36 -3.82 7.40 -2.11
CA TYR A 36 -4.95 8.16 -1.58
C TYR A 36 -4.62 8.69 -0.19
N PHE A 37 -4.06 7.86 0.67
CA PHE A 37 -3.73 8.27 2.02
C PHE A 37 -2.66 9.36 2.03
N ALA A 38 -1.69 9.25 1.13
CA ALA A 38 -0.64 10.26 1.07
C ALA A 38 -1.18 11.60 0.60
N SER A 39 -2.17 11.57 -0.26
CA SER A 39 -2.77 12.81 -0.71
C SER A 39 -3.62 13.43 0.41
N ASP A 40 -4.17 12.61 1.29
CA ASP A 40 -4.97 13.10 2.39
C ASP A 40 -4.06 13.57 3.52
N ASN A 41 -2.92 12.93 3.71
CA ASN A 41 -2.02 13.23 4.80
C ASN A 41 -0.58 13.20 4.32
N PRO A 42 0.07 14.34 4.16
CA PRO A 42 1.43 14.37 3.62
C PRO A 42 2.45 13.66 4.49
N ARG A 43 2.10 13.34 5.72
CA ARG A 43 3.02 12.63 6.59
C ARG A 43 2.80 11.13 6.57
N PHE A 44 1.91 10.67 5.71
CA PHE A 44 1.60 9.27 5.64
C PHE A 44 2.87 8.49 5.24
N ASP A 45 3.15 7.40 5.93
CA ASP A 45 4.34 6.60 5.70
C ASP A 45 3.96 5.39 4.84
N ARG A 46 4.27 5.47 3.55
CA ARG A 46 3.92 4.40 2.63
C ARG A 46 4.63 3.10 2.98
N GLY A 47 5.89 3.18 3.37
CA GLY A 47 6.65 1.98 3.70
C GLY A 47 6.05 1.22 4.84
N ARG A 48 5.64 1.93 5.87
CA ARG A 48 5.02 1.32 7.03
C ARG A 48 3.69 0.69 6.65
N PHE A 49 2.96 1.33 5.77
CA PHE A 49 1.67 0.81 5.33
C PHE A 49 1.87 -0.48 4.54
N PHE A 50 2.83 -0.51 3.62
CA PHE A 50 3.10 -1.71 2.84
C PHE A 50 3.53 -2.86 3.74
N LYS A 51 4.32 -2.57 4.76
CA LYS A 51 4.76 -3.59 5.68
C LYS A 51 3.57 -4.15 6.45
N ALA A 52 2.68 -3.29 6.88
CA ALA A 52 1.50 -3.71 7.61
C ALA A 52 0.55 -4.51 6.72
N CYS A 53 0.54 -4.23 5.43
CA CYS A 53 -0.27 -4.98 4.50
C CYS A 53 0.34 -6.35 4.18
N GLY A 54 1.57 -6.57 4.57
CA GLY A 54 2.23 -7.85 4.30
C GLY A 54 2.75 -7.95 2.88
N VAL A 55 2.94 -6.82 2.21
CA VAL A 55 3.42 -6.82 0.84
C VAL A 55 4.77 -6.12 0.68
N ASP A 56 5.37 -5.68 1.77
CA ASP A 56 6.66 -5.03 1.67
C ASP A 56 7.67 -6.07 1.21
N GLY A 57 8.63 -5.70 0.51
CA GLY A 57 9.62 -6.63 0.01
C GLY A 57 9.15 -7.39 -1.21
N TYR A 58 7.97 -7.13 -1.71
CA TYR A 58 7.48 -7.80 -2.87
C TYR A 58 8.03 -7.07 -4.08
N HIS A 59 8.89 -7.71 -4.81
CA HIS A 59 9.58 -7.02 -5.87
C HIS A 59 9.34 -7.57 -7.25
N LEU A 60 8.33 -8.34 -7.43
CA LEU A 60 8.12 -8.94 -8.71
C LEU A 60 7.99 -7.91 -9.79
N ARG A 61 7.54 -6.80 -9.46
CA ARG A 61 7.38 -5.79 -10.42
C ARG A 61 7.92 -4.54 -9.97
N PRO A 62 8.68 -3.94 -10.77
CA PRO A 62 9.20 -2.66 -10.43
C PRO A 62 8.10 -1.78 -10.70
N LEU A 63 7.40 -1.43 -9.96
CA LEU A 63 6.43 -0.66 -10.13
C LEU A 63 6.59 0.56 -10.62
N PRO A 64 6.09 1.25 -10.17
CA PRO A 64 5.88 2.55 -10.44
C PRO A 64 6.95 3.37 -10.81
N VAL A 65 7.94 2.83 -10.73
CA VAL A 65 9.04 3.55 -11.08
C VAL A 65 8.71 4.17 -12.34
N GLN A 66 8.03 3.46 -13.08
CA GLN A 66 7.75 3.96 -14.34
C GLN A 66 6.85 5.10 -14.26
N TYR A 67 6.08 5.20 -13.30
CA TYR A 67 5.20 6.30 -13.25
C TYR A 67 5.93 7.49 -12.91
N VAL A 68 6.86 7.32 -12.14
CA VAL A 68 7.62 8.39 -11.71
C VAL A 68 8.19 9.08 -12.79
N ASP A 69 8.61 8.40 -13.73
CA ASP A 69 9.29 9.03 -14.73
C ASP A 69 8.45 9.88 -15.41
N ALA A 70 7.31 9.59 -15.40
CA ALA A 70 6.45 10.40 -16.08
C ALA A 70 6.63 11.80 -15.77
N ASP A 71 7.19 12.05 -14.86
CA ASP A 71 7.32 13.36 -14.58
C ASP A 71 8.40 13.96 -14.93
#